data_ee62664c30852eb8685e47f04a139df3
#
_entry.id   ee62664c30852eb8685e47f04a139df3
#
_cell.length_a   1.000
_cell.length_b   1.000
_cell.length_c   1.000
_cell.angle_alpha   90.00
_cell.angle_beta   90.00
_cell.angle_gamma   90.00
#
_symmetry.space_group_name_H-M   'P 1'
#
loop_
_entity.id
_entity.type
_entity.pdbx_description
1 polymer ?
#
loop_
_entity_poly.entity_id
_entity_poly.type
_entity_poly.pdbx_seq_one_letter_code
_entity_poly.pdbx_strand_id
1 'polypeptide(L)'
;VFAVAVHLLMMKREMKSVRKKVGLLGGTFNPVHFGHLVLAREAMKRFGLDEILFIPCAAPPHKQAPDLASGRDRLAMLRAATHDEPRFKVLDIELKRGGVSYSIDTLRALKKSRPRDHFFFIIGTDMLAELHTWRDIYRLLELCEFVTMARPGMRASRIRIPLDPPWPERLRANLFRGKLVDIASRDIRARARRGWSIDALVPETVARYIRAKALYDRKEMGTSKR
;
A
#
# COMPACT_ATOMS: atom_id res chain seq x y z
N VAL A 1 -13.81 37.18 -26.56
CA VAL A 1 -12.94 36.00 -26.67
C VAL A 1 -12.12 35.84 -25.39
N PHE A 2 -11.51 36.90 -24.85
CA PHE A 2 -10.68 36.85 -23.66
C PHE A 2 -11.46 36.46 -22.36
N ALA A 3 -12.68 37.00 -22.18
CA ALA A 3 -13.53 36.69 -21.02
C ALA A 3 -14.00 35.23 -20.98
N VAL A 4 -14.26 34.62 -22.14
CA VAL A 4 -14.67 33.22 -22.25
C VAL A 4 -13.48 32.30 -21.91
N ALA A 5 -12.26 32.65 -22.36
CA ALA A 5 -11.05 31.88 -22.03
C ALA A 5 -10.72 31.94 -20.54
N VAL A 6 -10.87 33.11 -19.91
CA VAL A 6 -10.66 33.27 -18.45
C VAL A 6 -11.75 32.52 -17.68
N HIS A 7 -12.99 32.57 -18.10
CA HIS A 7 -14.09 31.83 -17.47
C HIS A 7 -13.89 30.30 -17.60
N LEU A 8 -13.47 29.81 -18.79
CA LEU A 8 -13.12 28.40 -18.98
C LEU A 8 -11.90 27.97 -18.12
N LEU A 9 -10.90 28.86 -17.97
CA LEU A 9 -9.74 28.60 -17.10
C LEU A 9 -10.15 28.57 -15.62
N MET A 10 -11.05 29.47 -15.21
CA MET A 10 -11.59 29.48 -13.84
C MET A 10 -12.47 28.26 -13.61
N MET A 11 -13.37 27.88 -14.51
CA MET A 11 -14.14 26.64 -14.43
C MET A 11 -13.25 25.38 -14.41
N LYS A 12 -12.18 25.33 -15.22
CA LYS A 12 -11.16 24.25 -15.15
C LYS A 12 -10.39 24.26 -13.82
N ARG A 13 -10.22 25.41 -13.18
CA ARG A 13 -9.57 25.54 -11.87
C ARG A 13 -10.52 25.15 -10.74
N GLU A 14 -11.82 25.42 -10.86
CA GLU A 14 -12.87 24.96 -9.93
C GLU A 14 -13.16 23.47 -10.09
N MET A 15 -13.16 22.92 -11.31
CA MET A 15 -13.27 21.47 -11.55
C MET A 15 -12.09 20.66 -10.95
N LYS A 16 -10.95 21.28 -10.64
CA LYS A 16 -9.81 20.65 -9.90
C LYS A 16 -10.05 20.51 -8.40
N SER A 17 -11.21 20.86 -7.88
CA SER A 17 -11.44 21.05 -6.44
C SER A 17 -12.41 20.06 -5.78
N VAL A 18 -12.72 18.93 -6.40
CA VAL A 18 -13.50 17.88 -5.73
C VAL A 18 -12.63 17.19 -4.70
N ARG A 19 -13.04 17.23 -3.44
CA ARG A 19 -12.42 16.49 -2.32
C ARG A 19 -12.51 15.00 -2.61
N LYS A 20 -11.37 14.38 -2.92
CA LYS A 20 -11.31 12.94 -3.17
C LYS A 20 -11.14 12.16 -1.89
N LYS A 21 -11.75 10.98 -1.84
CA LYS A 21 -11.47 9.92 -0.87
C LYS A 21 -10.36 9.04 -1.41
N VAL A 22 -9.20 9.07 -0.81
CA VAL A 22 -7.98 8.46 -1.33
C VAL A 22 -7.49 7.39 -0.39
N GLY A 23 -7.44 6.14 -0.85
CA GLY A 23 -6.84 5.05 -0.10
C GLY A 23 -5.32 5.05 -0.21
N LEU A 24 -4.63 4.86 0.89
CA LEU A 24 -3.18 4.69 0.95
C LEU A 24 -2.88 3.25 1.32
N LEU A 25 -2.22 2.52 0.43
CA LEU A 25 -1.74 1.16 0.68
C LEU A 25 -0.22 1.15 0.61
N GLY A 26 0.40 1.31 1.76
CA GLY A 26 1.84 1.21 1.94
C GLY A 26 2.29 -0.24 2.09
N GLY A 27 3.50 -0.54 1.66
CA GLY A 27 4.05 -1.87 1.85
C GLY A 27 5.39 -2.10 1.18
N THR A 28 6.00 -3.23 1.51
CA THR A 28 7.25 -3.65 0.85
C THR A 28 7.01 -4.10 -0.58
N PHE A 29 5.88 -4.78 -0.85
CA PHE A 29 5.51 -5.36 -2.15
C PHE A 29 6.63 -6.21 -2.77
N ASN A 30 7.07 -7.22 -2.02
CA ASN A 30 8.22 -8.05 -2.38
C ASN A 30 7.87 -9.56 -2.58
N PRO A 31 7.12 -9.92 -3.65
CA PRO A 31 6.45 -9.08 -4.64
C PRO A 31 5.05 -8.61 -4.22
N VAL A 32 4.45 -7.73 -5.01
CA VAL A 32 3.00 -7.50 -5.03
C VAL A 32 2.29 -8.79 -5.45
N HIS A 33 1.08 -9.04 -4.88
CA HIS A 33 0.30 -10.25 -5.13
C HIS A 33 -1.20 -10.00 -5.06
N PHE A 34 -2.00 -10.98 -5.46
CA PHE A 34 -3.47 -10.85 -5.48
C PHE A 34 -4.05 -10.42 -4.12
N GLY A 35 -3.47 -10.83 -2.99
CA GLY A 35 -3.90 -10.37 -1.67
C GLY A 35 -3.87 -8.86 -1.50
N HIS A 36 -2.83 -8.18 -2.00
CA HIS A 36 -2.76 -6.71 -1.98
C HIS A 36 -3.82 -6.07 -2.88
N LEU A 37 -4.02 -6.61 -4.08
CA LEU A 37 -4.99 -6.07 -5.05
C LEU A 37 -6.43 -6.25 -4.58
N VAL A 38 -6.73 -7.39 -3.98
CA VAL A 38 -8.05 -7.67 -3.39
C VAL A 38 -8.31 -6.75 -2.20
N LEU A 39 -7.34 -6.60 -1.28
CA LEU A 39 -7.44 -5.66 -0.17
C LEU A 39 -7.77 -4.23 -0.65
N ALA A 40 -7.06 -3.77 -1.67
CA ALA A 40 -7.30 -2.46 -2.26
C ALA A 40 -8.71 -2.31 -2.84
N ARG A 41 -9.18 -3.32 -3.63
CA ARG A 41 -10.53 -3.31 -4.23
C ARG A 41 -11.63 -3.36 -3.18
N GLU A 42 -11.50 -4.21 -2.17
CA GLU A 42 -12.48 -4.33 -1.09
C GLU A 42 -12.58 -3.04 -0.27
N ALA A 43 -11.45 -2.43 0.09
CA ALA A 43 -11.42 -1.14 0.77
C ALA A 43 -12.07 -0.04 -0.10
N MET A 44 -11.71 0.01 -1.39
CA MET A 44 -12.28 0.96 -2.33
C MET A 44 -13.81 0.85 -2.40
N LYS A 45 -14.33 -0.37 -2.54
CA LYS A 45 -15.77 -0.63 -2.59
C LYS A 45 -16.47 -0.27 -1.27
N ARG A 46 -15.89 -0.66 -0.13
CA ARG A 46 -16.51 -0.50 1.19
C ARG A 46 -16.61 0.95 1.64
N PHE A 47 -15.58 1.76 1.33
CA PHE A 47 -15.48 3.15 1.79
C PHE A 47 -15.77 4.18 0.68
N GLY A 48 -16.10 3.72 -0.53
CA GLY A 48 -16.36 4.60 -1.69
C GLY A 48 -15.13 5.43 -2.05
N LEU A 49 -13.95 4.79 -2.10
CA LEU A 49 -12.71 5.50 -2.41
C LEU A 49 -12.62 5.78 -3.92
N ASP A 50 -12.22 6.98 -4.27
CA ASP A 50 -12.08 7.41 -5.66
C ASP A 50 -10.83 6.83 -6.32
N GLU A 51 -9.76 6.65 -5.54
CA GLU A 51 -8.51 6.05 -6.00
C GLU A 51 -7.74 5.39 -4.86
N ILE A 52 -6.82 4.49 -5.19
CA ILE A 52 -5.86 3.88 -4.26
C ILE A 52 -4.44 4.24 -4.69
N LEU A 53 -3.66 4.76 -3.76
CA LEU A 53 -2.23 5.01 -3.92
C LEU A 53 -1.45 3.84 -3.33
N PHE A 54 -0.82 3.04 -4.18
CA PHE A 54 0.15 2.02 -3.77
C PHE A 54 1.51 2.68 -3.57
N ILE A 55 2.09 2.54 -2.37
CA ILE A 55 3.30 3.24 -1.98
C ILE A 55 4.36 2.21 -1.55
N PRO A 56 5.28 1.83 -2.46
CA PRO A 56 6.37 0.92 -2.10
C PRO A 56 7.37 1.63 -1.19
N CYS A 57 7.65 1.02 -0.01
CA CYS A 57 8.63 1.55 0.93
C CYS A 57 10.05 1.47 0.36
N ALA A 58 10.91 2.44 0.71
CA ALA A 58 12.34 2.37 0.40
C ALA A 58 13.01 1.31 1.29
N ALA A 59 13.05 1.54 2.58
CA ALA A 59 13.49 0.57 3.58
C ALA A 59 12.44 0.46 4.69
N PRO A 60 11.91 -0.73 4.98
CA PRO A 60 10.96 -0.91 6.07
C PRO A 60 11.66 -0.72 7.42
N PRO A 61 11.05 0.01 8.39
CA PRO A 61 11.69 0.32 9.68
C PRO A 61 11.96 -0.92 10.55
N HIS A 62 11.18 -1.99 10.35
CA HIS A 62 11.21 -3.18 11.23
C HIS A 62 11.69 -4.47 10.54
N LYS A 63 12.12 -4.42 9.27
CA LYS A 63 12.50 -5.64 8.53
C LYS A 63 13.78 -5.41 7.73
N GLN A 64 14.86 -5.98 8.19
CA GLN A 64 15.95 -6.35 7.29
C GLN A 64 15.50 -7.63 6.57
N ALA A 65 15.18 -7.54 5.29
CA ALA A 65 14.82 -8.71 4.50
C ALA A 65 16.00 -9.02 3.57
N PRO A 66 16.75 -10.10 3.82
CA PRO A 66 17.89 -10.48 2.96
C PRO A 66 17.47 -10.74 1.51
N ASP A 67 16.19 -11.05 1.29
CA ASP A 67 15.61 -11.33 -0.03
C ASP A 67 14.84 -10.12 -0.60
N LEU A 68 15.18 -8.92 -0.23
CA LEU A 68 14.45 -7.74 -0.70
C LEU A 68 14.87 -7.40 -2.14
N ALA A 69 13.95 -7.55 -3.08
CA ALA A 69 14.15 -7.07 -4.44
C ALA A 69 14.37 -5.55 -4.44
N SER A 70 15.14 -5.06 -5.41
CA SER A 70 15.44 -3.63 -5.50
C SER A 70 14.16 -2.77 -5.50
N GLY A 71 14.25 -1.54 -5.02
CA GLY A 71 13.12 -0.59 -5.09
C GLY A 71 12.61 -0.41 -6.52
N ARG A 72 13.51 -0.46 -7.51
CA ARG A 72 13.19 -0.39 -8.95
C ARG A 72 12.35 -1.59 -9.40
N ASP A 73 12.74 -2.81 -9.01
CA ASP A 73 12.00 -4.01 -9.39
C ASP A 73 10.63 -4.07 -8.72
N ARG A 74 10.55 -3.71 -7.42
CA ARG A 74 9.28 -3.66 -6.68
C ARG A 74 8.31 -2.62 -7.28
N LEU A 75 8.83 -1.46 -7.69
CA LEU A 75 8.06 -0.44 -8.38
C LEU A 75 7.58 -0.92 -9.76
N ALA A 76 8.43 -1.59 -10.53
CA ALA A 76 8.08 -2.15 -11.84
C ALA A 76 6.98 -3.21 -11.71
N MET A 77 7.10 -4.14 -10.75
CA MET A 77 6.08 -5.14 -10.46
C MET A 77 4.75 -4.52 -10.04
N LEU A 78 4.77 -3.48 -9.20
CA LEU A 78 3.54 -2.75 -8.81
C LEU A 78 2.86 -2.10 -10.01
N ARG A 79 3.60 -1.39 -10.85
CA ARG A 79 3.07 -0.76 -12.06
C ARG A 79 2.45 -1.80 -13.00
N ALA A 80 3.13 -2.93 -13.19
CA ALA A 80 2.61 -4.04 -14.00
C ALA A 80 1.33 -4.66 -13.41
N ALA A 81 1.24 -4.77 -12.08
CA ALA A 81 0.09 -5.34 -11.39
C ALA A 81 -1.15 -4.44 -11.36
N THR A 82 -0.95 -3.13 -11.50
CA THR A 82 -2.03 -2.13 -11.36
C THR A 82 -2.43 -1.49 -12.68
N HIS A 83 -1.82 -1.89 -13.80
CA HIS A 83 -1.98 -1.27 -15.12
C HIS A 83 -3.45 -1.19 -15.58
N ASP A 84 -4.20 -2.27 -15.38
CA ASP A 84 -5.56 -2.43 -15.91
C ASP A 84 -6.65 -1.79 -15.01
N GLU A 85 -6.29 -1.25 -13.83
CA GLU A 85 -7.24 -0.55 -12.97
C GLU A 85 -6.86 0.95 -12.89
N PRO A 86 -7.59 1.82 -13.62
CA PRO A 86 -7.22 3.23 -13.74
C PRO A 86 -7.29 4.02 -12.43
N ARG A 87 -8.03 3.49 -11.42
CA ARG A 87 -8.10 4.09 -10.08
C ARG A 87 -6.98 3.63 -9.16
N PHE A 88 -6.15 2.67 -9.57
CA PHE A 88 -4.93 2.29 -8.87
C PHE A 88 -3.77 3.11 -9.39
N LYS A 89 -3.13 3.84 -8.50
CA LYS A 89 -1.97 4.68 -8.81
C LYS A 89 -0.78 4.20 -8.00
N VAL A 90 0.40 4.23 -8.59
CA VAL A 90 1.64 3.86 -7.91
C VAL A 90 2.47 5.11 -7.68
N LEU A 91 2.80 5.39 -6.41
CA LEU A 91 3.63 6.52 -6.02
C LEU A 91 4.98 6.04 -5.51
N ASP A 92 6.05 6.53 -6.11
CA ASP A 92 7.43 6.23 -5.76
C ASP A 92 8.03 7.21 -4.73
N ILE A 93 7.18 7.94 -4.00
CA ILE A 93 7.56 9.02 -3.09
C ILE A 93 8.56 8.57 -2.02
N GLU A 94 8.36 7.37 -1.45
CA GLU A 94 9.27 6.83 -0.44
C GLU A 94 10.57 6.34 -1.06
N LEU A 95 10.51 5.70 -2.23
CA LEU A 95 11.70 5.28 -2.97
C LEU A 95 12.56 6.47 -3.38
N LYS A 96 11.94 7.59 -3.82
CA LYS A 96 12.65 8.84 -4.16
C LYS A 96 13.25 9.51 -2.95
N ARG A 97 12.56 9.49 -1.80
CA ARG A 97 13.07 10.04 -0.55
C ARG A 97 14.27 9.26 -0.04
N GLY A 98 14.27 7.94 -0.25
CA GLY A 98 15.29 7.03 0.28
C GLY A 98 15.22 6.87 1.79
N GLY A 99 16.16 6.11 2.34
CA GLY A 99 16.24 5.87 3.79
C GLY A 99 15.06 5.06 4.35
N VAL A 100 14.87 5.15 5.66
CA VAL A 100 13.78 4.48 6.36
C VAL A 100 12.45 5.16 6.04
N SER A 101 11.45 4.37 5.65
CA SER A 101 10.12 4.85 5.27
C SER A 101 9.22 4.93 6.50
N TYR A 102 8.86 6.14 6.91
CA TYR A 102 7.85 6.36 7.94
C TYR A 102 6.54 6.87 7.32
N SER A 103 5.43 6.24 7.68
CA SER A 103 4.09 6.57 7.15
C SER A 103 3.68 8.01 7.41
N ILE A 104 4.08 8.58 8.56
CA ILE A 104 3.78 9.96 8.92
C ILE A 104 4.43 10.97 7.94
N ASP A 105 5.67 10.73 7.51
CA ASP A 105 6.37 11.63 6.59
C ASP A 105 5.74 11.60 5.20
N THR A 106 5.30 10.41 4.78
CA THR A 106 4.59 10.21 3.52
C THR A 106 3.23 10.90 3.55
N LEU A 107 2.45 10.75 4.62
CA LEU A 107 1.17 11.41 4.75
C LEU A 107 1.29 12.94 4.82
N ARG A 108 2.29 13.48 5.55
CA ARG A 108 2.58 14.92 5.58
C ARG A 108 2.87 15.48 4.19
N ALA A 109 3.67 14.78 3.39
CA ALA A 109 3.97 15.17 2.02
C ALA A 109 2.72 15.14 1.12
N LEU A 110 1.88 14.10 1.26
CA LEU A 110 0.60 14.01 0.54
C LEU A 110 -0.37 15.12 0.95
N LYS A 111 -0.52 15.41 2.23
CA LYS A 111 -1.36 16.51 2.72
C LYS A 111 -0.90 17.88 2.19
N LYS A 112 0.42 18.09 2.08
CA LYS A 112 0.97 19.32 1.49
C LYS A 112 0.63 19.46 0.00
N SER A 113 0.72 18.38 -0.78
CA SER A 113 0.46 18.39 -2.22
C SER A 113 -1.03 18.30 -2.58
N ARG A 114 -1.82 17.71 -1.69
CA ARG A 114 -3.26 17.40 -1.87
C ARG A 114 -4.05 17.77 -0.60
N PRO A 115 -4.08 19.05 -0.18
CA PRO A 115 -4.60 19.47 1.13
C PRO A 115 -6.11 19.24 1.32
N ARG A 116 -6.86 19.14 0.23
CA ARG A 116 -8.32 18.94 0.26
C ARG A 116 -8.73 17.47 0.33
N ASP A 117 -7.83 16.54 -0.01
CA ASP A 117 -8.16 15.12 -0.08
C ASP A 117 -8.30 14.50 1.31
N HIS A 118 -9.24 13.56 1.40
CA HIS A 118 -9.46 12.75 2.58
C HIS A 118 -8.75 11.41 2.42
N PHE A 119 -7.76 11.16 3.25
CA PHE A 119 -6.92 9.97 3.17
C PHE A 119 -7.42 8.85 4.09
N PHE A 120 -7.41 7.62 3.56
CA PHE A 120 -7.74 6.38 4.26
C PHE A 120 -6.52 5.46 4.23
N PHE A 121 -5.91 5.20 5.37
CA PHE A 121 -4.78 4.29 5.47
C PHE A 121 -5.29 2.84 5.56
N ILE A 122 -4.97 2.03 4.55
CA ILE A 122 -5.48 0.66 4.41
C ILE A 122 -4.46 -0.31 5.00
N ILE A 123 -4.87 -1.08 6.02
CA ILE A 123 -4.02 -2.06 6.68
C ILE A 123 -4.73 -3.41 6.85
N GLY A 124 -3.95 -4.47 7.06
CA GLY A 124 -4.46 -5.75 7.57
C GLY A 124 -4.55 -5.75 9.09
N THR A 125 -5.33 -6.66 9.65
CA THR A 125 -5.52 -6.81 11.11
C THR A 125 -4.22 -7.06 11.87
N ASP A 126 -3.23 -7.67 11.25
CA ASP A 126 -1.92 -7.95 11.89
C ASP A 126 -1.24 -6.66 12.34
N MET A 127 -1.44 -5.57 11.58
CA MET A 127 -0.81 -4.28 11.87
C MET A 127 -1.43 -3.57 13.08
N LEU A 128 -2.69 -3.87 13.45
CA LEU A 128 -3.35 -3.21 14.58
C LEU A 128 -2.62 -3.40 15.91
N ALA A 129 -2.07 -4.59 16.14
CA ALA A 129 -1.30 -4.88 17.35
C ALA A 129 0.05 -4.17 17.39
N GLU A 130 0.56 -3.77 16.25
CA GLU A 130 1.89 -3.14 16.08
C GLU A 130 1.80 -1.60 15.94
N LEU A 131 0.59 -1.01 15.81
CA LEU A 131 0.44 0.43 15.56
C LEU A 131 1.15 1.31 16.57
N HIS A 132 1.23 0.89 17.84
CA HIS A 132 1.94 1.63 18.90
C HIS A 132 3.44 1.81 18.62
N THR A 133 4.02 0.98 17.73
CA THR A 133 5.43 1.08 17.33
C THR A 133 5.64 2.05 16.15
N TRP A 134 4.55 2.55 15.57
CA TRP A 134 4.66 3.46 14.43
C TRP A 134 5.05 4.86 14.89
N ARG A 135 6.00 5.44 14.17
CA ARG A 135 6.47 6.81 14.46
C ARG A 135 5.31 7.80 14.38
N ASP A 136 5.17 8.65 15.40
CA ASP A 136 4.12 9.69 15.51
C ASP A 136 2.70 9.12 15.27
N ILE A 137 2.38 7.94 15.79
CA ILE A 137 1.12 7.23 15.49
C ILE A 137 -0.12 8.08 15.77
N TYR A 138 -0.17 8.78 16.91
CA TYR A 138 -1.33 9.61 17.25
C TYR A 138 -1.53 10.73 16.23
N ARG A 139 -0.45 11.36 15.79
CA ARG A 139 -0.52 12.37 14.73
C ARG A 139 -0.95 11.78 13.39
N LEU A 140 -0.53 10.56 13.07
CA LEU A 140 -0.95 9.85 11.88
C LEU A 140 -2.47 9.59 11.90
N LEU A 141 -3.00 9.14 13.05
CA LEU A 141 -4.43 8.88 13.27
C LEU A 141 -5.30 10.14 13.21
N GLU A 142 -4.75 11.32 13.58
CA GLU A 142 -5.43 12.61 13.41
C GLU A 142 -5.51 13.07 11.94
N LEU A 143 -4.52 12.73 11.15
CA LEU A 143 -4.38 13.21 9.77
C LEU A 143 -5.14 12.38 8.74
N CYS A 144 -5.45 11.12 9.02
CA CYS A 144 -6.19 10.23 8.12
C CYS A 144 -7.03 9.22 8.90
N GLU A 145 -8.01 8.62 8.21
CA GLU A 145 -8.73 7.48 8.74
C GLU A 145 -7.98 6.17 8.47
N PHE A 146 -7.97 5.28 9.46
CA PHE A 146 -7.48 3.92 9.24
C PHE A 146 -8.65 3.00 8.96
N VAL A 147 -8.51 2.18 7.93
CA VAL A 147 -9.48 1.15 7.54
C VAL A 147 -8.78 -0.20 7.52
N THR A 148 -9.36 -1.17 8.19
CA THR A 148 -8.70 -2.45 8.41
C THR A 148 -9.55 -3.61 7.92
N MET A 149 -9.02 -4.41 7.01
CA MET A 149 -9.70 -5.62 6.58
C MET A 149 -9.47 -6.76 7.58
N ALA A 150 -10.58 -7.25 8.14
CA ALA A 150 -10.56 -8.36 9.09
C ALA A 150 -10.29 -9.68 8.37
N ARG A 151 -9.39 -10.52 8.93
CA ARG A 151 -9.23 -11.91 8.48
C ARG A 151 -10.47 -12.74 8.83
N PRO A 152 -10.80 -13.77 8.03
CA PRO A 152 -11.88 -14.72 8.36
C PRO A 152 -11.68 -15.31 9.75
N GLY A 153 -12.79 -15.48 10.48
CA GLY A 153 -12.78 -16.02 11.84
C GLY A 153 -12.32 -15.06 12.94
N MET A 154 -11.76 -13.90 12.60
CA MET A 154 -11.33 -12.92 13.59
C MET A 154 -12.50 -12.08 14.11
N ARG A 155 -12.66 -12.04 15.44
CA ARG A 155 -13.65 -11.17 16.11
C ARG A 155 -12.99 -9.84 16.46
N ALA A 156 -13.61 -8.73 16.04
CA ALA A 156 -13.11 -7.37 16.30
C ALA A 156 -12.80 -7.10 17.79
N SER A 157 -13.64 -7.63 18.67
CA SER A 157 -13.49 -7.49 20.13
C SER A 157 -12.26 -8.19 20.72
N ARG A 158 -11.70 -9.18 20.00
CA ARG A 158 -10.50 -9.93 20.44
C ARG A 158 -9.19 -9.32 19.94
N ILE A 159 -9.26 -8.30 19.08
CA ILE A 159 -8.05 -7.64 18.57
C ILE A 159 -7.54 -6.69 19.65
N ARG A 160 -6.34 -6.98 20.17
CA ARG A 160 -5.65 -6.05 21.06
C ARG A 160 -5.10 -4.89 20.23
N ILE A 161 -5.47 -3.66 20.60
CA ILE A 161 -4.97 -2.42 20.01
C ILE A 161 -4.35 -1.62 21.16
N PRO A 162 -3.02 -1.66 21.30
CA PRO A 162 -2.33 -1.04 22.45
C PRO A 162 -2.10 0.45 22.20
N LEU A 163 -3.19 1.21 22.14
CA LEU A 163 -3.24 2.66 21.99
C LEU A 163 -4.19 3.24 23.03
N ASP A 164 -4.04 4.52 23.35
CA ASP A 164 -4.90 5.24 24.29
C ASP A 164 -6.29 5.53 23.70
N PRO A 165 -7.35 5.63 24.50
CA PRO A 165 -8.65 6.11 24.06
C PRO A 165 -8.56 7.49 23.39
N PRO A 166 -9.39 7.79 22.37
CA PRO A 166 -10.49 6.97 21.85
C PRO A 166 -10.06 6.08 20.65
N TRP A 167 -8.77 5.91 20.39
CA TRP A 167 -8.28 5.32 19.16
C TRP A 167 -8.63 3.84 18.97
N PRO A 168 -8.59 2.98 20.00
CA PRO A 168 -8.97 1.57 19.83
C PRO A 168 -10.41 1.41 19.33
N GLU A 169 -11.36 2.21 19.85
CA GLU A 169 -12.76 2.18 19.44
C GLU A 169 -12.93 2.68 18.01
N ARG A 170 -12.28 3.79 17.64
CA ARG A 170 -12.31 4.34 16.28
C ARG A 170 -11.74 3.35 15.25
N LEU A 171 -10.63 2.70 15.56
CA LEU A 171 -10.02 1.69 14.69
C LEU A 171 -10.92 0.45 14.53
N ARG A 172 -11.58 0.01 15.62
CA ARG A 172 -12.56 -1.09 15.55
C ARG A 172 -13.80 -0.73 14.73
N ALA A 173 -14.27 0.50 14.78
CA ALA A 173 -15.42 0.96 14.00
C ALA A 173 -15.16 0.90 12.50
N ASN A 174 -13.91 1.05 12.07
CA ASN A 174 -13.48 1.00 10.67
C ASN A 174 -12.96 -0.39 10.24
N LEU A 175 -13.24 -1.43 11.04
CA LEU A 175 -13.01 -2.80 10.61
C LEU A 175 -14.08 -3.22 9.58
N PHE A 176 -13.62 -3.80 8.49
CA PHE A 176 -14.53 -4.31 7.47
C PHE A 176 -14.18 -5.75 7.09
N ARG A 177 -15.18 -6.47 6.61
CA ARG A 177 -15.01 -7.81 6.05
C ARG A 177 -15.02 -7.71 4.54
N GLY A 178 -14.13 -8.45 3.89
CA GLY A 178 -14.03 -8.53 2.45
C GLY A 178 -13.63 -9.91 2.00
N LYS A 179 -13.58 -10.12 0.70
CA LYS A 179 -13.05 -11.35 0.12
C LYS A 179 -11.56 -11.43 0.44
N LEU A 180 -11.18 -12.33 1.32
CA LEU A 180 -9.78 -12.51 1.67
C LEU A 180 -9.12 -13.52 0.73
N VAL A 181 -7.89 -13.18 0.36
CA VAL A 181 -6.98 -14.11 -0.32
C VAL A 181 -5.77 -14.28 0.59
N ASP A 182 -5.61 -15.46 1.16
CA ASP A 182 -4.51 -15.77 2.08
C ASP A 182 -3.23 -16.07 1.29
N ILE A 183 -2.54 -15.00 0.92
CA ILE A 183 -1.28 -15.04 0.18
C ILE A 183 -0.26 -14.19 0.93
N ALA A 184 0.92 -14.75 1.17
CA ALA A 184 2.04 -14.02 1.74
C ALA A 184 3.18 -13.91 0.72
N SER A 185 3.79 -12.72 0.59
CA SER A 185 4.96 -12.51 -0.28
C SER A 185 6.13 -13.46 0.05
N ARG A 186 6.27 -13.84 1.33
CA ARG A 186 7.29 -14.81 1.77
C ARG A 186 7.12 -16.16 1.07
N ASP A 187 5.88 -16.64 0.97
CA ASP A 187 5.59 -17.95 0.38
C ASP A 187 5.79 -17.92 -1.15
N ILE A 188 5.47 -16.77 -1.79
CA ILE A 188 5.76 -16.56 -3.21
C ILE A 188 7.27 -16.63 -3.47
N ARG A 189 8.09 -15.94 -2.68
CA ARG A 189 9.55 -16.00 -2.83
C ARG A 189 10.09 -17.40 -2.58
N ALA A 190 9.56 -18.13 -1.58
CA ALA A 190 9.95 -19.50 -1.32
C ALA A 190 9.60 -20.44 -2.48
N ARG A 191 8.45 -20.27 -3.13
CA ARG A 191 8.06 -21.02 -4.32
C ARG A 191 8.96 -20.69 -5.51
N ALA A 192 9.20 -19.40 -5.78
CA ALA A 192 10.08 -18.95 -6.87
C ALA A 192 11.47 -19.56 -6.74
N ARG A 193 12.08 -19.54 -5.54
CA ARG A 193 13.38 -20.19 -5.26
C ARG A 193 13.44 -21.68 -5.57
N ARG A 194 12.30 -22.36 -5.47
CA ARG A 194 12.19 -23.80 -5.78
C ARG A 194 11.83 -24.08 -7.23
N GLY A 195 11.68 -23.05 -8.06
CA GLY A 195 11.19 -23.17 -9.44
C GLY A 195 9.72 -23.58 -9.53
N TRP A 196 8.94 -23.45 -8.44
CA TRP A 196 7.52 -23.77 -8.43
C TRP A 196 6.70 -22.63 -9.02
N SER A 197 5.56 -22.97 -9.67
CA SER A 197 4.67 -21.96 -10.22
C SER A 197 4.14 -21.01 -9.15
N ILE A 198 4.10 -19.71 -9.50
CA ILE A 198 3.53 -18.62 -8.71
C ILE A 198 2.33 -17.96 -9.42
N ASP A 199 1.91 -18.50 -10.56
CA ASP A 199 0.92 -17.87 -11.45
C ASP A 199 -0.46 -17.69 -10.79
N ALA A 200 -0.84 -18.59 -9.87
CA ALA A 200 -2.08 -18.46 -9.09
C ALA A 200 -1.99 -17.41 -7.95
N LEU A 201 -0.81 -16.88 -7.67
CA LEU A 201 -0.56 -16.02 -6.50
C LEU A 201 -0.35 -14.55 -6.87
N VAL A 202 0.13 -14.28 -8.08
CA VAL A 202 0.43 -12.95 -8.59
C VAL A 202 -0.17 -12.74 -9.99
N PRO A 203 -0.41 -11.50 -10.42
CA PRO A 203 -0.76 -11.22 -11.81
C PRO A 203 0.27 -11.82 -12.79
N GLU A 204 -0.19 -12.26 -13.96
CA GLU A 204 0.68 -12.85 -14.98
C GLU A 204 1.85 -11.93 -15.36
N THR A 205 1.59 -10.63 -15.45
CA THR A 205 2.62 -9.61 -15.73
C THR A 205 3.72 -9.59 -14.67
N VAL A 206 3.37 -9.80 -13.40
CA VAL A 206 4.32 -9.89 -12.29
C VAL A 206 5.08 -11.20 -12.32
N ALA A 207 4.40 -12.33 -12.56
CA ALA A 207 5.05 -13.63 -12.69
C ALA A 207 6.08 -13.64 -13.83
N ARG A 208 5.72 -13.08 -14.97
CA ARG A 208 6.61 -12.90 -16.12
C ARG A 208 7.82 -12.03 -15.78
N TYR A 209 7.62 -10.92 -15.08
CA TYR A 209 8.70 -10.03 -14.63
C TYR A 209 9.67 -10.76 -13.70
N ILE A 210 9.17 -11.50 -12.71
CA ILE A 210 9.98 -12.27 -11.75
C ILE A 210 10.85 -13.29 -12.51
N ARG A 211 10.27 -14.04 -13.46
CA ARG A 211 11.01 -15.01 -14.29
C ARG A 211 12.04 -14.34 -15.16
N ALA A 212 11.69 -13.28 -15.87
CA ALA A 212 12.58 -12.58 -16.80
C ALA A 212 13.80 -11.94 -16.12
N LYS A 213 13.64 -11.55 -14.84
CA LYS A 213 14.69 -10.94 -14.02
C LYS A 213 15.37 -11.93 -13.07
N ALA A 214 15.00 -13.21 -13.11
CA ALA A 214 15.47 -14.25 -12.18
C ALA A 214 15.38 -13.81 -10.71
N LEU A 215 14.35 -13.01 -10.37
CA LEU A 215 14.18 -12.51 -9.01
C LEU A 215 13.88 -13.66 -8.05
N TYR A 216 14.51 -13.60 -6.89
CA TYR A 216 14.38 -14.59 -5.82
C TYR A 216 15.05 -15.94 -6.10
N ASP A 217 15.82 -16.11 -7.19
CA ASP A 217 16.56 -17.34 -7.48
C ASP A 217 17.73 -17.55 -6.51
N ARG A 218 18.10 -18.84 -6.31
CA ARG A 218 19.19 -19.22 -5.41
C ARG A 218 20.56 -18.62 -5.76
N LYS A 219 20.76 -18.18 -7.01
CA LYS A 219 22.09 -17.83 -7.53
C LYS A 219 22.61 -16.46 -7.10
N GLU A 220 21.76 -15.56 -6.61
CA GLU A 220 22.21 -14.20 -6.26
C GLU A 220 22.63 -13.99 -4.79
N MET A 221 22.50 -15.02 -3.92
CA MET A 221 22.88 -14.90 -2.51
C MET A 221 24.35 -15.22 -2.20
N GLY A 222 25.18 -15.41 -3.21
CA GLY A 222 26.55 -15.84 -2.97
C GLY A 222 27.58 -15.33 -3.95
N THR A 223 27.77 -14.02 -4.09
CA THR A 223 29.08 -13.44 -4.48
C THR A 223 29.10 -11.94 -4.16
N SER A 224 29.16 -11.58 -2.89
CA SER A 224 29.93 -10.38 -2.54
C SER A 224 31.39 -10.83 -2.53
N LYS A 225 32.09 -10.64 -3.63
CA LYS A 225 33.55 -10.76 -3.67
C LYS A 225 34.14 -9.71 -2.75
N ARG A 226 34.98 -10.21 -1.87
CA ARG A 226 35.92 -9.46 -1.01
C ARG A 226 36.71 -8.42 -1.79
#